data_dee8974c8473550e0764338e4913c31f
#
_entry.id   dee8974c8473550e0764338e4913c31f
#
_cell.length_a   1.000
_cell.length_b   1.000
_cell.length_c   1.000
_cell.angle_alpha   90.00
_cell.angle_beta   90.00
_cell.angle_gamma   90.00
#
_symmetry.space_group_name_H-M   'P 1'
#
loop_
_entity.id
_entity.type
_entity.pdbx_description
1 polymer ?
#
loop_
_entity_poly.entity_id
_entity_poly.type
_entity_poly.pdbx_seq_one_letter_code
_entity_poly.pdbx_strand_id
1 'polypeptide(L)'
;MTYLILILLAISIFFNIYFLRSRSKKKNDIIYMEKKLQKITSDKTDEKLMLYTSDKQIQSLLIQINSLLEHNQKTVADFHGVERSMRKMLSNVSHDLKTPLTVILGYIEIILNDKTISPVKMNSLLQTINLKTVEVLDLISRFFELVKIESEDSNYENSKIDLNEVCRKVILEYYEILTTKEFEVSVQIPEESTYVWGNIEAIERILNNLISNSINYGAEGKMIGLKLTSLDDCAYIEVSDKGKGISEHDKDRVFERLYTMEDSRNKLYQGSGIGLTITKRLVEQMNGTISVKSIPFQQTTFTIQLKRLSF
;
A
#
# COMPACT_ATOMS: atom_id res chain seq x y z
N MET A 1 -82.62 -13.59 1.01
CA MET A 1 -81.96 -12.28 0.92
C MET A 1 -81.24 -11.90 2.22
N THR A 2 -81.85 -12.01 3.41
CA THR A 2 -81.25 -11.64 4.71
C THR A 2 -79.97 -12.39 5.05
N TYR A 3 -79.91 -13.72 4.82
CA TYR A 3 -78.71 -14.53 5.08
C TYR A 3 -77.56 -14.15 4.19
N LEU A 4 -77.78 -13.75 2.93
CA LEU A 4 -76.72 -13.30 2.00
C LEU A 4 -76.10 -11.98 2.47
N ILE A 5 -76.89 -11.06 2.98
CA ILE A 5 -76.43 -9.78 3.54
C ILE A 5 -75.61 -9.98 4.81
N LEU A 6 -76.01 -10.91 5.68
CA LEU A 6 -75.30 -11.25 6.90
C LEU A 6 -73.90 -11.85 6.58
N ILE A 7 -73.79 -12.73 5.57
CA ILE A 7 -72.54 -13.32 5.12
C ILE A 7 -71.60 -12.24 4.54
N LEU A 8 -72.15 -11.34 3.70
CA LEU A 8 -71.35 -10.22 3.15
C LEU A 8 -70.88 -9.28 4.24
N LEU A 9 -71.65 -9.00 5.25
CA LEU A 9 -71.29 -8.16 6.39
C LEU A 9 -70.20 -8.83 7.24
N ALA A 10 -70.33 -10.14 7.50
CA ALA A 10 -69.30 -10.89 8.21
C ALA A 10 -67.95 -10.92 7.44
N ILE A 11 -67.94 -11.10 6.12
CA ILE A 11 -66.75 -11.03 5.26
C ILE A 11 -66.15 -9.61 5.29
N SER A 12 -66.98 -8.57 5.22
CA SER A 12 -66.50 -7.18 5.30
C SER A 12 -65.82 -6.88 6.65
N ILE A 13 -66.39 -7.31 7.75
CA ILE A 13 -65.88 -7.17 9.10
C ILE A 13 -64.50 -7.92 9.21
N PHE A 14 -64.50 -9.17 8.73
CA PHE A 14 -63.24 -9.97 8.72
C PHE A 14 -62.11 -9.27 7.92
N PHE A 15 -62.42 -8.75 6.74
CA PHE A 15 -61.48 -8.00 5.92
C PHE A 15 -60.97 -6.72 6.61
N ASN A 16 -61.89 -5.98 7.25
CA ASN A 16 -61.52 -4.78 8.02
C ASN A 16 -60.59 -5.11 9.19
N ILE A 17 -60.90 -6.14 9.98
CA ILE A 17 -60.06 -6.58 11.11
C ILE A 17 -58.70 -7.06 10.60
N TYR A 18 -58.66 -7.83 9.51
CA TYR A 18 -57.43 -8.28 8.88
C TYR A 18 -56.55 -7.09 8.42
N PHE A 19 -57.19 -6.11 7.76
CA PHE A 19 -56.48 -4.92 7.26
C PHE A 19 -55.93 -4.04 8.39
N LEU A 20 -56.70 -3.84 9.45
CA LEU A 20 -56.27 -3.09 10.64
C LEU A 20 -55.10 -3.78 11.36
N ARG A 21 -55.17 -5.11 11.51
CA ARG A 21 -54.06 -5.89 12.11
C ARG A 21 -52.81 -5.83 11.25
N SER A 22 -52.93 -5.98 9.95
CA SER A 22 -51.79 -5.87 9.00
C SER A 22 -51.14 -4.50 9.07
N ARG A 23 -51.93 -3.42 9.11
CA ARG A 23 -51.45 -2.04 9.22
C ARG A 23 -50.76 -1.77 10.56
N SER A 24 -51.29 -2.30 11.66
CA SER A 24 -50.67 -2.17 12.98
C SER A 24 -49.35 -2.92 13.07
N LYS A 25 -49.27 -4.12 12.48
CA LYS A 25 -48.01 -4.89 12.43
C LYS A 25 -46.92 -4.13 11.66
N LYS A 26 -47.21 -3.60 10.47
CA LYS A 26 -46.29 -2.79 9.69
C LYS A 26 -45.76 -1.57 10.47
N LYS A 27 -46.67 -0.87 11.18
CA LYS A 27 -46.31 0.28 12.01
C LYS A 27 -45.32 -0.12 13.13
N ASN A 28 -45.59 -1.23 13.80
CA ASN A 28 -44.72 -1.73 14.86
C ASN A 28 -43.36 -2.16 14.33
N ASP A 29 -43.31 -2.80 13.16
CA ASP A 29 -42.06 -3.19 12.50
C ASP A 29 -41.18 -1.95 12.19
N ILE A 30 -41.80 -0.87 11.68
CA ILE A 30 -41.10 0.39 11.39
C ILE A 30 -40.59 1.05 12.67
N ILE A 31 -41.38 1.11 13.74
CA ILE A 31 -40.98 1.68 15.04
C ILE A 31 -39.81 0.88 15.63
N TYR A 32 -39.83 -0.44 15.49
CA TYR A 32 -38.74 -1.29 15.93
C TYR A 32 -37.44 -0.98 15.16
N MET A 33 -37.53 -0.88 13.82
CA MET A 33 -36.37 -0.52 12.96
C MET A 33 -35.81 0.82 13.35
N GLU A 34 -36.65 1.84 13.55
CA GLU A 34 -36.24 3.19 13.97
C GLU A 34 -35.44 3.15 15.28
N LYS A 35 -36.03 2.53 16.33
CA LYS A 35 -35.38 2.42 17.64
C LYS A 35 -34.03 1.65 17.57
N LYS A 36 -34.00 0.57 16.80
CA LYS A 36 -32.79 -0.25 16.67
C LYS A 36 -31.70 0.50 15.90
N LEU A 37 -32.07 1.19 14.81
CA LEU A 37 -31.15 2.07 14.07
C LEU A 37 -30.59 3.18 14.95
N GLN A 38 -31.46 3.85 15.71
CA GLN A 38 -31.04 4.89 16.63
C GLN A 38 -30.03 4.35 17.66
N LYS A 39 -30.27 3.15 18.19
CA LYS A 39 -29.35 2.49 19.11
C LYS A 39 -28.01 2.15 18.44
N ILE A 40 -28.01 1.55 17.24
CA ILE A 40 -26.80 1.23 16.48
C ILE A 40 -25.97 2.49 16.24
N THR A 41 -26.63 3.61 15.89
CA THR A 41 -25.95 4.87 15.59
C THR A 41 -25.41 5.55 16.87
N SER A 42 -26.16 5.52 17.98
CA SER A 42 -25.74 6.14 19.25
C SER A 42 -24.61 5.37 19.91
N ASP A 43 -24.75 4.05 19.98
CA ASP A 43 -23.82 3.18 20.70
C ASP A 43 -22.63 2.74 19.82
N LYS A 44 -22.63 3.13 18.52
CA LYS A 44 -21.62 2.76 17.51
C LYS A 44 -21.35 1.24 17.50
N THR A 45 -22.41 0.44 17.59
CA THR A 45 -22.30 -1.02 17.61
C THR A 45 -22.28 -1.60 16.21
N ASP A 46 -21.62 -2.74 16.02
CA ASP A 46 -21.56 -3.47 14.75
C ASP A 46 -22.78 -4.39 14.53
N GLU A 47 -23.87 -4.14 15.25
CA GLU A 47 -25.07 -4.95 15.17
C GLU A 47 -25.81 -4.73 13.82
N LYS A 48 -26.36 -5.83 13.28
CA LYS A 48 -27.25 -5.77 12.11
C LYS A 48 -28.72 -5.62 12.55
N LEU A 49 -29.51 -5.01 11.69
CA LEU A 49 -30.96 -4.96 11.83
C LEU A 49 -31.56 -6.34 11.53
N MET A 50 -32.04 -7.02 12.55
CA MET A 50 -32.75 -8.28 12.40
C MET A 50 -34.23 -8.10 12.78
N LEU A 51 -35.12 -8.31 11.80
CA LEU A 51 -36.58 -8.29 11.99
C LEU A 51 -37.19 -9.40 11.15
N TYR A 52 -38.01 -10.21 11.79
CA TYR A 52 -38.79 -11.23 11.10
C TYR A 52 -40.14 -10.65 10.63
N THR A 53 -40.25 -10.34 9.36
CA THR A 53 -41.48 -9.78 8.76
C THR A 53 -41.85 -10.52 7.48
N SER A 54 -43.16 -10.62 7.21
CA SER A 54 -43.70 -11.18 5.95
C SER A 54 -43.90 -10.11 4.86
N ASP A 55 -43.68 -8.85 5.18
CA ASP A 55 -43.83 -7.74 4.24
C ASP A 55 -42.58 -7.63 3.34
N LYS A 56 -42.76 -7.88 2.03
CA LYS A 56 -41.67 -7.85 1.04
C LYS A 56 -41.00 -6.48 0.94
N GLN A 57 -41.73 -5.39 1.15
CA GLN A 57 -41.17 -4.05 1.10
C GLN A 57 -40.25 -3.78 2.29
N ILE A 58 -40.68 -4.19 3.50
CA ILE A 58 -39.85 -4.08 4.71
C ILE A 58 -38.62 -5.00 4.62
N GLN A 59 -38.79 -6.23 4.07
CA GLN A 59 -37.64 -7.13 3.83
C GLN A 59 -36.62 -6.51 2.89
N SER A 60 -37.07 -5.93 1.77
CA SER A 60 -36.15 -5.25 0.83
C SER A 60 -35.45 -4.08 1.48
N LEU A 61 -36.12 -3.26 2.26
CA LEU A 61 -35.56 -2.15 3.00
C LEU A 61 -34.54 -2.61 4.03
N LEU A 62 -34.78 -3.68 4.76
CA LEU A 62 -33.84 -4.27 5.71
C LEU A 62 -32.55 -4.73 5.04
N ILE A 63 -32.64 -5.36 3.87
CA ILE A 63 -31.48 -5.78 3.10
C ILE A 63 -30.62 -4.56 2.71
N GLN A 64 -31.25 -3.50 2.21
CA GLN A 64 -30.53 -2.29 1.79
C GLN A 64 -29.89 -1.57 2.99
N ILE A 65 -30.61 -1.46 4.11
CA ILE A 65 -30.05 -0.85 5.32
C ILE A 65 -28.88 -1.67 5.86
N ASN A 66 -28.99 -3.01 5.93
CA ASN A 66 -27.91 -3.85 6.39
C ASN A 66 -26.69 -3.78 5.46
N SER A 67 -26.90 -3.69 4.14
CA SER A 67 -25.81 -3.47 3.17
C SER A 67 -25.12 -2.13 3.39
N LEU A 68 -25.89 -1.06 3.66
CA LEU A 68 -25.33 0.26 3.98
C LEU A 68 -24.54 0.24 5.30
N LEU A 69 -25.06 -0.41 6.34
CA LEU A 69 -24.36 -0.56 7.62
C LEU A 69 -23.03 -1.33 7.44
N GLU A 70 -23.05 -2.43 6.68
CA GLU A 70 -21.84 -3.22 6.41
C GLU A 70 -20.80 -2.42 5.62
N HIS A 71 -21.24 -1.66 4.62
CA HIS A 71 -20.34 -0.76 3.87
C HIS A 71 -19.73 0.31 4.77
N ASN A 72 -20.55 0.93 5.63
CA ASN A 72 -20.08 1.95 6.58
C ASN A 72 -19.07 1.36 7.58
N GLN A 73 -19.38 0.18 8.16
CA GLN A 73 -18.47 -0.52 9.09
C GLN A 73 -17.13 -0.83 8.44
N LYS A 74 -17.14 -1.31 7.18
CA LYS A 74 -15.93 -1.56 6.42
C LYS A 74 -15.13 -0.27 6.22
N THR A 75 -15.78 0.81 5.80
CA THR A 75 -15.13 2.11 5.60
C THR A 75 -14.48 2.64 6.89
N VAL A 76 -15.18 2.52 8.03
CA VAL A 76 -14.64 2.93 9.34
C VAL A 76 -13.46 2.04 9.76
N ALA A 77 -13.55 0.73 9.53
CA ALA A 77 -12.45 -0.19 9.83
C ALA A 77 -11.21 0.11 8.96
N ASP A 78 -11.41 0.37 7.67
CA ASP A 78 -10.36 0.76 6.73
C ASP A 78 -9.71 2.09 7.16
N PHE A 79 -10.53 3.08 7.56
CA PHE A 79 -10.04 4.37 8.08
C PHE A 79 -9.17 4.20 9.34
N HIS A 80 -9.63 3.40 10.30
CA HIS A 80 -8.82 3.09 11.49
C HIS A 80 -7.56 2.28 11.16
N GLY A 81 -7.58 1.47 10.12
CA GLY A 81 -6.40 0.79 9.58
C GLY A 81 -5.37 1.80 9.08
N VAL A 82 -5.80 2.75 8.27
CA VAL A 82 -4.95 3.83 7.74
C VAL A 82 -4.40 4.70 8.88
N GLU A 83 -5.24 5.12 9.83
CA GLU A 83 -4.81 5.94 10.98
C GLU A 83 -3.74 5.24 11.82
N ARG A 84 -3.93 3.95 12.14
CA ARG A 84 -2.92 3.16 12.87
C ARG A 84 -1.61 3.03 12.09
N SER A 85 -1.70 2.79 10.80
CA SER A 85 -0.53 2.72 9.92
C SER A 85 0.24 4.05 9.91
N MET A 86 -0.47 5.19 9.82
CA MET A 86 0.12 6.52 9.85
C MET A 86 0.82 6.82 11.19
N ARG A 87 0.18 6.49 12.32
CA ARG A 87 0.79 6.64 13.66
C ARG A 87 2.06 5.81 13.82
N LYS A 88 2.03 4.56 13.35
CA LYS A 88 3.20 3.67 13.35
C LYS A 88 4.32 4.23 12.48
N MET A 89 3.97 4.76 11.30
CA MET A 89 4.90 5.41 10.39
C MET A 89 5.60 6.61 11.03
N LEU A 90 4.84 7.53 11.65
CA LEU A 90 5.40 8.69 12.34
C LEU A 90 6.36 8.28 13.48
N SER A 91 5.99 7.25 14.24
CA SER A 91 6.83 6.70 15.31
C SER A 91 8.15 6.14 14.77
N ASN A 92 8.10 5.35 13.70
CA ASN A 92 9.29 4.74 13.11
C ASN A 92 10.21 5.80 12.48
N VAL A 93 9.66 6.73 11.69
CA VAL A 93 10.43 7.84 11.11
C VAL A 93 11.10 8.67 12.20
N SER A 94 10.41 8.94 13.31
CA SER A 94 10.99 9.66 14.45
C SER A 94 12.14 8.89 15.09
N HIS A 95 12.02 7.56 15.20
CA HIS A 95 13.08 6.70 15.71
C HIS A 95 14.30 6.68 14.77
N ASP A 96 14.05 6.51 13.48
CA ASP A 96 15.10 6.40 12.45
C ASP A 96 15.84 7.72 12.22
N LEU A 97 15.18 8.87 12.44
CA LEU A 97 15.80 10.18 12.45
C LEU A 97 16.62 10.42 13.73
N LYS A 98 16.14 9.96 14.89
CA LYS A 98 16.81 10.17 16.16
C LYS A 98 18.19 9.53 16.20
N THR A 99 18.36 8.34 15.63
CA THR A 99 19.60 7.58 15.66
C THR A 99 20.77 8.33 14.97
N PRO A 100 20.70 8.73 13.68
CA PRO A 100 21.78 9.46 13.03
C PRO A 100 22.00 10.86 13.65
N LEU A 101 20.94 11.54 14.08
CA LEU A 101 21.06 12.84 14.76
C LEU A 101 21.82 12.73 16.09
N THR A 102 21.58 11.68 16.87
CA THR A 102 22.34 11.45 18.12
C THR A 102 23.82 11.21 17.83
N VAL A 103 24.16 10.50 16.75
CA VAL A 103 25.56 10.30 16.33
C VAL A 103 26.21 11.61 15.90
N ILE A 104 25.49 12.44 15.11
CA ILE A 104 25.95 13.75 14.68
C ILE A 104 26.27 14.62 15.90
N LEU A 105 25.31 14.72 16.85
CA LEU A 105 25.49 15.51 18.06
C LEU A 105 26.68 15.01 18.89
N GLY A 106 26.79 13.71 19.10
CA GLY A 106 27.91 13.14 19.86
C GLY A 106 29.27 13.43 19.24
N TYR A 107 29.40 13.38 17.92
CA TYR A 107 30.66 13.74 17.25
C TYR A 107 30.95 15.23 17.30
N ILE A 108 29.95 16.09 17.19
CA ILE A 108 30.11 17.54 17.40
C ILE A 108 30.56 17.83 18.83
N GLU A 109 29.97 17.19 19.84
CA GLU A 109 30.40 17.35 21.24
C GLU A 109 31.86 16.93 21.45
N ILE A 110 32.31 15.81 20.84
CA ILE A 110 33.71 15.38 20.87
C ILE A 110 34.64 16.45 20.27
N ILE A 111 34.26 16.99 19.11
CA ILE A 111 35.06 18.01 18.43
C ILE A 111 35.17 19.31 19.26
N LEU A 112 34.09 19.70 19.92
CA LEU A 112 34.04 20.94 20.72
C LEU A 112 34.79 20.82 22.06
N ASN A 113 34.75 19.63 22.69
CA ASN A 113 35.30 19.43 24.04
C ASN A 113 36.73 18.94 24.07
N ASP A 114 37.23 18.25 23.04
CA ASP A 114 38.59 17.74 22.98
C ASP A 114 39.49 18.67 22.14
N LYS A 115 40.21 19.57 22.82
CA LYS A 115 41.16 20.48 22.19
C LYS A 115 42.45 19.80 21.67
N THR A 116 42.63 18.50 21.94
CA THR A 116 43.82 17.74 21.57
C THR A 116 43.62 16.84 20.35
N ILE A 117 42.47 16.92 19.70
CA ILE A 117 42.12 16.12 18.52
C ILE A 117 43.14 16.40 17.39
N SER A 118 43.72 15.32 16.85
CA SER A 118 44.56 15.43 15.67
C SER A 118 43.74 15.83 14.43
N PRO A 119 44.36 16.58 13.48
CA PRO A 119 43.67 16.97 12.24
C PRO A 119 43.10 15.79 11.44
N VAL A 120 43.77 14.65 11.46
CA VAL A 120 43.30 13.42 10.78
C VAL A 120 42.02 12.89 11.43
N LYS A 121 42.00 12.82 12.77
CA LYS A 121 40.82 12.37 13.51
C LYS A 121 39.62 13.36 13.36
N MET A 122 39.92 14.65 13.39
CA MET A 122 38.90 15.68 13.17
C MET A 122 38.25 15.53 11.78
N ASN A 123 39.07 15.34 10.73
CA ASN A 123 38.56 15.16 9.37
C ASN A 123 37.70 13.89 9.24
N SER A 124 38.09 12.78 9.88
CA SER A 124 37.28 11.55 9.93
C SER A 124 35.95 11.74 10.61
N LEU A 125 35.90 12.49 11.73
CA LEU A 125 34.65 12.80 12.43
C LEU A 125 33.75 13.69 11.56
N LEU A 126 34.29 14.72 10.91
CA LEU A 126 33.54 15.59 9.99
C LEU A 126 32.99 14.82 8.79
N GLN A 127 33.76 13.90 8.22
CA GLN A 127 33.26 13.01 7.15
C GLN A 127 32.08 12.14 7.64
N THR A 128 32.15 11.59 8.85
CA THR A 128 31.08 10.79 9.42
C THR A 128 29.82 11.64 9.69
N ILE A 129 29.99 12.86 10.20
CA ILE A 129 28.90 13.82 10.38
C ILE A 129 28.23 14.10 9.02
N ASN A 130 29.03 14.39 7.98
CA ASN A 130 28.49 14.64 6.65
C ASN A 130 27.69 13.45 6.10
N LEU A 131 28.23 12.23 6.19
CA LEU A 131 27.53 11.01 5.78
C LEU A 131 26.19 10.83 6.52
N LYS A 132 26.20 11.06 7.85
CA LYS A 132 24.97 10.94 8.65
C LYS A 132 23.96 12.05 8.36
N THR A 133 24.41 13.24 8.00
CA THR A 133 23.54 14.34 7.56
C THR A 133 22.85 14.01 6.23
N VAL A 134 23.58 13.45 5.27
CA VAL A 134 23.02 13.00 3.99
C VAL A 134 21.99 11.89 4.20
N GLU A 135 22.26 10.94 5.12
CA GLU A 135 21.32 9.89 5.50
C GLU A 135 20.00 10.46 6.06
N VAL A 136 20.08 11.49 6.93
CA VAL A 136 18.90 12.19 7.47
C VAL A 136 18.10 12.87 6.36
N LEU A 137 18.77 13.58 5.45
CA LEU A 137 18.14 14.26 4.32
C LEU A 137 17.40 13.27 3.40
N ASP A 138 18.00 12.12 3.12
CA ASP A 138 17.36 11.06 2.32
C ASP A 138 16.11 10.50 3.01
N LEU A 139 16.18 10.23 4.32
CA LEU A 139 15.00 9.78 5.09
C LEU A 139 13.86 10.80 5.07
N ILE A 140 14.18 12.08 5.24
CA ILE A 140 13.20 13.17 5.19
C ILE A 140 12.57 13.25 3.79
N SER A 141 13.38 13.19 2.74
CA SER A 141 12.92 13.26 1.36
C SER A 141 11.96 12.11 1.02
N ARG A 142 12.30 10.89 1.41
CA ARG A 142 11.44 9.69 1.24
C ARG A 142 10.13 9.81 2.04
N PHE A 143 10.19 10.38 3.24
CA PHE A 143 8.99 10.62 4.06
C PHE A 143 8.03 11.60 3.38
N PHE A 144 8.51 12.79 2.96
CA PHE A 144 7.67 13.77 2.30
C PHE A 144 7.06 13.26 1.00
N GLU A 145 7.79 12.44 0.29
CA GLU A 145 7.31 11.83 -0.92
C GLU A 145 6.20 10.82 -0.66
N LEU A 146 6.33 9.97 0.35
CA LEU A 146 5.25 9.07 0.72
C LEU A 146 3.98 9.88 1.06
N VAL A 147 4.12 10.97 1.83
CA VAL A 147 2.99 11.86 2.16
C VAL A 147 2.38 12.46 0.89
N LYS A 148 3.20 12.89 -0.07
CA LYS A 148 2.73 13.46 -1.35
C LYS A 148 1.96 12.44 -2.19
N ILE A 149 2.45 11.19 -2.25
CA ILE A 149 1.78 10.11 -3.00
C ILE A 149 0.45 9.73 -2.33
N GLU A 150 0.34 9.82 -1.00
CA GLU A 150 -0.88 9.50 -0.26
C GLU A 150 -1.94 10.60 -0.30
N SER A 151 -1.55 11.86 -0.48
CA SER A 151 -2.49 12.98 -0.57
C SER A 151 -3.24 13.07 -1.89
N GLU A 152 -3.02 12.15 -2.85
CA GLU A 152 -3.58 12.21 -4.22
C GLU A 152 -3.22 13.51 -4.97
N ASP A 153 -2.47 14.42 -4.35
CA ASP A 153 -2.04 15.69 -4.95
C ASP A 153 -0.91 15.55 -5.98
N SER A 154 -0.45 14.32 -6.23
CA SER A 154 0.52 14.06 -7.29
C SER A 154 -0.21 14.06 -8.65
N ASN A 155 -0.40 15.24 -9.22
CA ASN A 155 -0.75 15.41 -10.62
C ASN A 155 0.43 14.94 -11.51
N TYR A 156 0.62 13.63 -11.58
CA TYR A 156 1.52 13.04 -12.55
C TYR A 156 0.88 13.18 -13.93
N GLU A 157 1.47 13.99 -14.79
CA GLU A 157 1.05 14.03 -16.19
C GLU A 157 1.38 12.67 -16.83
N ASN A 158 0.34 11.95 -17.16
CA ASN A 158 0.50 10.69 -17.87
C ASN A 158 0.76 10.94 -19.36
N SER A 159 1.69 10.18 -19.91
CA SER A 159 2.07 10.22 -21.31
C SER A 159 2.29 8.81 -21.87
N LYS A 160 2.47 8.72 -23.19
CA LYS A 160 2.92 7.49 -23.84
C LYS A 160 4.41 7.28 -23.53
N ILE A 161 4.75 6.15 -22.94
CA ILE A 161 6.12 5.81 -22.50
C ILE A 161 6.62 4.59 -23.25
N ASP A 162 7.84 4.66 -23.78
CA ASP A 162 8.59 3.50 -24.25
C ASP A 162 9.35 2.86 -23.10
N LEU A 163 8.85 1.70 -22.63
CA LEU A 163 9.46 0.97 -21.51
C LEU A 163 10.87 0.47 -21.82
N ASN A 164 11.17 0.18 -23.09
CA ASN A 164 12.49 -0.29 -23.50
C ASN A 164 13.55 0.78 -23.25
N GLU A 165 13.24 2.03 -23.59
CA GLU A 165 14.15 3.15 -23.36
C GLU A 165 14.33 3.42 -21.85
N VAL A 166 13.24 3.44 -21.08
CA VAL A 166 13.32 3.68 -19.64
C VAL A 166 14.12 2.58 -18.94
N CYS A 167 13.87 1.31 -19.26
CA CYS A 167 14.61 0.19 -18.67
C CYS A 167 16.11 0.26 -19.01
N ARG A 168 16.47 0.58 -20.27
CA ARG A 168 17.87 0.73 -20.68
C ARG A 168 18.54 1.90 -19.96
N LYS A 169 17.88 3.05 -19.90
CA LYS A 169 18.40 4.23 -19.21
C LYS A 169 18.69 3.94 -17.75
N VAL A 170 17.72 3.43 -17.02
CA VAL A 170 17.86 3.21 -15.58
C VAL A 170 18.94 2.17 -15.27
N ILE A 171 19.01 1.05 -15.98
CA ILE A 171 20.07 0.04 -15.69
C ILE A 171 21.47 0.56 -16.00
N LEU A 172 21.62 1.43 -17.00
CA LEU A 172 22.88 2.07 -17.32
C LEU A 172 23.37 3.04 -16.22
N GLU A 173 22.46 3.73 -15.53
CA GLU A 173 22.81 4.60 -14.39
C GLU A 173 23.48 3.81 -13.24
N TYR A 174 23.18 2.52 -13.12
CA TYR A 174 23.81 1.64 -12.11
C TYR A 174 25.07 0.92 -12.59
N TYR A 175 25.49 1.09 -13.84
CA TYR A 175 26.62 0.35 -14.43
C TYR A 175 27.89 0.45 -13.60
N GLU A 176 28.30 1.64 -13.19
CA GLU A 176 29.51 1.88 -12.41
C GLU A 176 29.46 1.20 -11.04
N ILE A 177 28.31 1.32 -10.33
CA ILE A 177 28.12 0.71 -9.01
C ILE A 177 28.11 -0.81 -9.11
N LEU A 178 27.45 -1.37 -10.12
CA LEU A 178 27.34 -2.81 -10.32
C LEU A 178 28.70 -3.42 -10.68
N THR A 179 29.46 -2.74 -11.54
CA THR A 179 30.82 -3.15 -11.92
C THR A 179 31.78 -3.09 -10.73
N THR A 180 31.74 -2.00 -9.95
CA THR A 180 32.62 -1.84 -8.77
C THR A 180 32.30 -2.88 -7.68
N LYS A 181 31.05 -3.27 -7.54
CA LYS A 181 30.61 -4.31 -6.58
C LYS A 181 30.68 -5.73 -7.16
N GLU A 182 31.16 -5.89 -8.40
CA GLU A 182 31.30 -7.18 -9.10
C GLU A 182 29.98 -7.95 -9.24
N PHE A 183 28.89 -7.26 -9.56
CA PHE A 183 27.61 -7.92 -9.85
C PHE A 183 27.60 -8.46 -11.29
N GLU A 184 27.09 -9.68 -11.46
CA GLU A 184 26.68 -10.22 -12.76
C GLU A 184 25.33 -9.59 -13.15
N VAL A 185 25.28 -8.97 -14.32
CA VAL A 185 24.08 -8.25 -14.79
C VAL A 185 23.49 -8.97 -15.99
N SER A 186 22.24 -9.40 -15.89
CA SER A 186 21.45 -9.99 -16.97
C SER A 186 20.36 -9.05 -17.43
N VAL A 187 20.48 -8.49 -18.64
CA VAL A 187 19.47 -7.59 -19.22
C VAL A 187 18.79 -8.26 -20.40
N GLN A 188 17.47 -8.38 -20.35
CA GLN A 188 16.65 -8.94 -21.40
C GLN A 188 15.54 -7.95 -21.77
N ILE A 189 15.80 -7.12 -22.74
CA ILE A 189 14.86 -6.11 -23.26
C ILE A 189 14.67 -6.40 -24.74
N PRO A 190 13.42 -6.60 -25.22
CA PRO A 190 13.15 -6.90 -26.62
C PRO A 190 13.57 -5.71 -27.53
N GLU A 191 13.77 -5.99 -28.80
CA GLU A 191 14.05 -4.93 -29.80
C GLU A 191 12.78 -4.14 -30.11
N GLU A 192 11.63 -4.80 -30.16
CA GLU A 192 10.35 -4.17 -30.39
C GLU A 192 9.94 -3.32 -29.21
N SER A 193 9.64 -2.04 -29.45
CA SER A 193 9.24 -1.08 -28.41
C SER A 193 7.92 -1.47 -27.75
N THR A 194 7.88 -1.43 -26.46
CA THR A 194 6.72 -1.71 -25.61
C THR A 194 6.21 -0.42 -24.99
N TYR A 195 5.03 0.03 -25.43
CA TYR A 195 4.45 1.28 -24.98
C TYR A 195 3.38 1.06 -23.91
N VAL A 196 3.39 1.93 -22.89
CA VAL A 196 2.36 2.00 -21.83
C VAL A 196 1.89 3.44 -21.67
N TRP A 197 0.73 3.61 -21.01
CA TRP A 197 0.24 4.93 -20.60
C TRP A 197 0.58 5.13 -19.11
N GLY A 198 1.36 6.15 -18.79
CA GLY A 198 1.77 6.40 -17.42
C GLY A 198 2.65 7.64 -17.28
N ASN A 199 3.36 7.75 -16.15
CA ASN A 199 4.33 8.80 -15.89
C ASN A 199 5.76 8.23 -15.90
N ILE A 200 6.66 8.85 -16.68
CA ILE A 200 8.03 8.40 -16.87
C ILE A 200 8.83 8.46 -15.56
N GLU A 201 8.68 9.52 -14.76
CA GLU A 201 9.38 9.70 -13.49
C GLU A 201 8.95 8.64 -12.48
N ALA A 202 7.65 8.28 -12.48
CA ALA A 202 7.12 7.21 -11.65
C ALA A 202 7.74 5.85 -12.01
N ILE A 203 7.89 5.52 -13.31
CA ILE A 203 8.50 4.26 -13.74
C ILE A 203 10.00 4.24 -13.42
N GLU A 204 10.73 5.31 -13.70
CA GLU A 204 12.15 5.43 -13.33
C GLU A 204 12.35 5.22 -11.83
N ARG A 205 11.49 5.82 -11.02
CA ARG A 205 11.54 5.68 -9.58
C ARG A 205 11.22 4.27 -9.09
N ILE A 206 10.24 3.61 -9.66
CA ILE A 206 9.92 2.20 -9.40
C ILE A 206 11.15 1.34 -9.66
N LEU A 207 11.77 1.49 -10.84
CA LEU A 207 12.95 0.73 -11.23
C LEU A 207 14.15 1.03 -10.33
N ASN A 208 14.41 2.30 -10.03
CA ASN A 208 15.49 2.72 -9.13
C ASN A 208 15.32 2.09 -7.73
N ASN A 209 14.10 2.04 -7.22
CA ASN A 209 13.84 1.42 -5.92
C ASN A 209 14.05 -0.09 -5.96
N LEU A 210 13.58 -0.79 -6.99
CA LEU A 210 13.75 -2.24 -7.12
C LEU A 210 15.22 -2.63 -7.35
N ILE A 211 15.95 -1.90 -8.22
CA ILE A 211 17.36 -2.16 -8.48
C ILE A 211 18.21 -1.87 -7.24
N SER A 212 17.98 -0.75 -6.55
CA SER A 212 18.70 -0.44 -5.31
C SER A 212 18.45 -1.47 -4.21
N ASN A 213 17.22 -1.97 -4.09
CA ASN A 213 16.90 -3.07 -3.19
C ASN A 213 17.66 -4.34 -3.57
N SER A 214 17.69 -4.70 -4.85
CA SER A 214 18.46 -5.86 -5.35
C SER A 214 19.95 -5.72 -5.11
N ILE A 215 20.53 -4.51 -5.20
CA ILE A 215 21.94 -4.26 -4.86
C ILE A 215 22.17 -4.45 -3.35
N ASN A 216 21.28 -3.97 -2.51
CA ASN A 216 21.45 -4.00 -1.07
C ASN A 216 21.19 -5.39 -0.48
N TYR A 217 20.11 -6.04 -0.89
CA TYR A 217 19.71 -7.35 -0.36
C TYR A 217 20.22 -8.55 -1.17
N GLY A 218 20.62 -8.30 -2.42
CA GLY A 218 21.21 -9.28 -3.34
C GLY A 218 22.75 -9.37 -3.28
N ALA A 219 23.40 -8.63 -2.37
CA ALA A 219 24.86 -8.53 -2.29
C ALA A 219 25.60 -9.88 -2.13
N GLU A 220 24.98 -10.86 -1.47
CA GLU A 220 25.57 -12.19 -1.28
C GLU A 220 25.58 -13.01 -2.58
N GLY A 221 24.56 -12.89 -3.42
CA GLY A 221 24.45 -13.62 -4.67
C GLY A 221 25.05 -12.90 -5.87
N LYS A 222 25.42 -11.61 -5.72
CA LYS A 222 26.08 -10.77 -6.73
C LYS A 222 25.49 -10.88 -8.14
N MET A 223 24.16 -11.01 -8.26
CA MET A 223 23.47 -11.11 -9.55
C MET A 223 22.23 -10.23 -9.56
N ILE A 224 22.07 -9.46 -10.63
CA ILE A 224 20.88 -8.67 -10.91
C ILE A 224 20.37 -8.99 -12.32
N GLY A 225 19.07 -9.25 -12.43
CA GLY A 225 18.35 -9.39 -13.69
C GLY A 225 17.35 -8.26 -13.90
N LEU A 226 17.33 -7.69 -15.09
CA LEU A 226 16.25 -6.81 -15.56
C LEU A 226 15.68 -7.38 -16.84
N LYS A 227 14.38 -7.74 -16.82
CA LYS A 227 13.72 -8.32 -17.97
C LYS A 227 12.43 -7.58 -18.27
N LEU A 228 12.25 -7.22 -19.54
CA LEU A 228 11.00 -6.68 -20.08
C LEU A 228 10.39 -7.69 -21.04
N THR A 229 9.12 -8.02 -20.85
CA THR A 229 8.37 -8.90 -21.75
C THR A 229 6.98 -8.34 -22.01
N SER A 230 6.43 -8.66 -23.15
CA SER A 230 5.05 -8.34 -23.52
C SER A 230 4.30 -9.64 -23.76
N LEU A 231 3.16 -9.78 -23.10
CA LEU A 231 2.26 -10.93 -23.30
C LEU A 231 0.83 -10.40 -23.35
N ASP A 232 0.12 -10.72 -24.40
CA ASP A 232 -1.21 -10.22 -24.68
C ASP A 232 -1.25 -8.68 -24.60
N ASP A 233 -2.18 -8.12 -23.84
CA ASP A 233 -2.35 -6.67 -23.64
C ASP A 233 -1.55 -6.12 -22.46
N CYS A 234 -0.55 -6.86 -21.94
CA CYS A 234 0.22 -6.48 -20.78
C CYS A 234 1.73 -6.44 -21.07
N ALA A 235 2.39 -5.47 -20.46
CA ALA A 235 3.84 -5.38 -20.35
C ALA A 235 4.27 -5.81 -18.93
N TYR A 236 5.32 -6.60 -18.85
CA TYR A 236 5.88 -7.11 -17.59
C TYR A 236 7.32 -6.66 -17.47
N ILE A 237 7.62 -5.98 -16.35
CA ILE A 237 8.99 -5.64 -15.98
C ILE A 237 9.36 -6.51 -14.77
N GLU A 238 10.42 -7.29 -14.90
CA GLU A 238 10.92 -8.16 -13.85
C GLU A 238 12.31 -7.68 -13.41
N VAL A 239 12.45 -7.43 -12.10
CA VAL A 239 13.76 -7.16 -11.47
C VAL A 239 14.05 -8.32 -10.54
N SER A 240 15.19 -8.98 -10.72
CA SER A 240 15.56 -10.17 -9.97
C SER A 240 16.95 -10.08 -9.36
N ASP A 241 17.13 -10.73 -8.19
CA ASP A 241 18.40 -10.90 -7.51
C ASP A 241 18.54 -12.32 -6.94
N LYS A 242 19.78 -12.69 -6.56
CA LYS A 242 20.09 -13.97 -5.89
C LYS A 242 20.54 -13.74 -4.44
N GLY A 243 19.85 -12.86 -3.72
CA GLY A 243 20.14 -12.57 -2.32
C GLY A 243 19.52 -13.56 -1.33
N LYS A 244 19.38 -13.09 -0.07
CA LYS A 244 18.79 -13.86 1.03
C LYS A 244 17.37 -14.35 0.75
N GLY A 245 16.66 -13.63 -0.13
CA GLY A 245 15.28 -13.92 -0.45
C GLY A 245 14.28 -13.42 0.60
N ILE A 246 13.01 -13.74 0.34
CA ILE A 246 11.85 -13.34 1.15
C ILE A 246 11.11 -14.60 1.55
N SER A 247 10.80 -14.74 2.84
CA SER A 247 10.06 -15.89 3.34
C SER A 247 8.61 -15.87 2.83
N GLU A 248 7.93 -17.03 2.79
CA GLU A 248 6.53 -17.11 2.34
C GLU A 248 5.61 -16.21 3.16
N HIS A 249 5.85 -16.15 4.47
CA HIS A 249 5.07 -15.31 5.40
C HIS A 249 5.24 -13.80 5.13
N ASP A 250 6.36 -13.38 4.55
CA ASP A 250 6.71 -11.98 4.37
C ASP A 250 6.36 -11.43 2.99
N LYS A 251 6.07 -12.32 2.01
CA LYS A 251 5.80 -11.92 0.62
C LYS A 251 4.67 -10.91 0.45
N ASP A 252 3.58 -11.08 1.19
CA ASP A 252 2.47 -10.13 1.15
C ASP A 252 2.77 -8.86 1.94
N ARG A 253 3.61 -8.97 2.96
CA ARG A 253 3.92 -7.91 3.90
C ARG A 253 5.02 -6.96 3.46
N VAL A 254 5.89 -7.36 2.52
CA VAL A 254 6.99 -6.50 2.05
C VAL A 254 6.51 -5.22 1.37
N PHE A 255 5.25 -5.19 0.94
CA PHE A 255 4.60 -4.01 0.39
C PHE A 255 3.84 -3.17 1.43
N GLU A 256 3.75 -3.66 2.69
CA GLU A 256 3.15 -2.89 3.78
C GLU A 256 4.07 -1.74 4.18
N ARG A 257 3.47 -0.65 4.64
CA ARG A 257 4.20 0.54 5.08
C ARG A 257 5.16 0.22 6.21
N LEU A 258 6.42 0.61 6.05
CA LEU A 258 7.48 0.47 7.07
C LEU A 258 7.72 -0.98 7.51
N TYR A 259 7.35 -1.92 6.66
CA TYR A 259 7.71 -3.29 6.89
C TYR A 259 9.18 -3.51 6.52
N THR A 260 9.94 -4.00 7.46
CA THR A 260 11.31 -4.45 7.26
C THR A 260 11.42 -5.88 7.79
N MET A 261 12.01 -6.77 7.02
CA MET A 261 12.16 -8.19 7.37
C MET A 261 13.20 -8.42 8.48
N GLU A 262 13.90 -7.38 8.92
CA GLU A 262 15.04 -7.59 9.78
C GLU A 262 14.81 -7.27 11.24
N ASP A 263 15.36 -8.16 12.06
CA ASP A 263 15.85 -7.83 13.38
C ASP A 263 16.78 -6.62 13.31
N SER A 264 16.42 -5.56 14.02
CA SER A 264 17.07 -4.26 14.14
C SER A 264 18.57 -4.29 14.52
N ARG A 265 19.22 -5.46 14.51
CA ARG A 265 20.58 -5.69 14.95
C ARG A 265 21.63 -5.56 13.86
N ASN A 266 21.27 -5.62 12.59
CA ASN A 266 22.24 -5.56 11.49
C ASN A 266 22.19 -4.21 10.78
N LYS A 267 22.95 -3.24 11.26
CA LYS A 267 23.02 -1.84 10.79
C LYS A 267 23.42 -1.66 9.31
N LEU A 268 23.86 -2.72 8.64
CA LEU A 268 24.33 -2.68 7.25
C LEU A 268 23.20 -2.70 6.21
N TYR A 269 21.98 -3.09 6.61
CA TYR A 269 20.84 -3.28 5.70
C TYR A 269 19.57 -2.51 6.15
N GLN A 270 19.72 -1.44 6.91
CA GLN A 270 18.59 -0.65 7.40
C GLN A 270 17.89 0.08 6.25
N GLY A 271 16.94 -0.61 5.61
CA GLY A 271 15.98 0.01 4.71
C GLY A 271 14.85 0.67 5.50
N SER A 272 14.39 1.85 5.07
CA SER A 272 13.28 2.59 5.71
C SER A 272 11.93 1.88 5.62
N GLY A 273 11.82 0.75 4.91
CA GLY A 273 10.56 0.04 4.66
C GLY A 273 9.53 0.86 3.85
N ILE A 274 9.95 1.99 3.29
CA ILE A 274 9.08 2.92 2.55
C ILE A 274 9.13 2.64 1.04
N GLY A 275 10.26 2.18 0.52
CA GLY A 275 10.50 2.07 -0.91
C GLY A 275 9.50 1.16 -1.64
N LEU A 276 9.28 -0.07 -1.17
CA LEU A 276 8.34 -1.00 -1.81
C LEU A 276 6.88 -0.53 -1.67
N THR A 277 6.54 0.18 -0.60
CA THR A 277 5.22 0.81 -0.45
C THR A 277 5.01 1.90 -1.52
N ILE A 278 6.01 2.76 -1.74
CA ILE A 278 5.99 3.77 -2.81
C ILE A 278 5.86 3.08 -4.17
N THR A 279 6.68 2.06 -4.43
CA THR A 279 6.61 1.29 -5.67
C THR A 279 5.22 0.75 -5.94
N LYS A 280 4.60 0.10 -4.96
CA LYS A 280 3.24 -0.42 -5.09
C LYS A 280 2.22 0.67 -5.40
N ARG A 281 2.28 1.81 -4.71
CA ARG A 281 1.36 2.94 -4.93
C ARG A 281 1.52 3.55 -6.33
N LEU A 282 2.74 3.76 -6.80
CA LEU A 282 3.00 4.28 -8.14
C LEU A 282 2.49 3.32 -9.22
N VAL A 283 2.68 2.02 -9.04
CA VAL A 283 2.16 0.99 -9.96
C VAL A 283 0.62 1.00 -9.96
N GLU A 284 -0.02 1.05 -8.78
CA GLU A 284 -1.48 1.12 -8.65
C GLU A 284 -2.07 2.39 -9.28
N GLN A 285 -1.41 3.55 -9.17
CA GLN A 285 -1.82 4.80 -9.83
C GLN A 285 -1.79 4.72 -11.36
N MET A 286 -0.95 3.84 -11.91
CA MET A 286 -0.92 3.53 -13.35
C MET A 286 -1.85 2.36 -13.73
N ASN A 287 -2.77 1.96 -12.84
CA ASN A 287 -3.66 0.80 -13.01
C ASN A 287 -2.92 -0.51 -13.27
N GLY A 288 -1.70 -0.63 -12.76
CA GLY A 288 -0.87 -1.83 -12.81
C GLY A 288 -0.97 -2.67 -11.54
N THR A 289 -0.22 -3.78 -11.54
CA THR A 289 -0.03 -4.63 -10.36
C THR A 289 1.44 -4.93 -10.13
N ILE A 290 1.83 -5.12 -8.88
CA ILE A 290 3.17 -5.59 -8.51
C ILE A 290 3.05 -6.86 -7.68
N SER A 291 3.92 -7.81 -7.94
CA SER A 291 4.02 -9.06 -7.19
C SER A 291 5.47 -9.44 -6.94
N VAL A 292 5.69 -10.34 -5.98
CA VAL A 292 7.01 -10.89 -5.68
C VAL A 292 6.97 -12.41 -5.66
N LYS A 293 7.93 -13.03 -6.32
CA LYS A 293 8.24 -14.45 -6.19
C LYS A 293 9.62 -14.58 -5.61
N SER A 294 9.76 -15.35 -4.55
CA SER A 294 11.07 -15.55 -3.91
C SER A 294 11.21 -16.97 -3.41
N ILE A 295 12.37 -17.53 -3.66
CA ILE A 295 12.87 -18.77 -3.06
C ILE A 295 14.12 -18.34 -2.27
N PRO A 296 14.09 -18.40 -0.92
CA PRO A 296 15.20 -17.95 -0.08
C PRO A 296 16.55 -18.55 -0.54
N PHE A 297 17.57 -17.71 -0.59
CA PHE A 297 18.94 -18.02 -1.02
C PHE A 297 19.08 -18.56 -2.46
N GLN A 298 18.03 -18.45 -3.28
CA GLN A 298 18.10 -18.81 -4.69
C GLN A 298 17.82 -17.61 -5.59
N GLN A 299 16.60 -17.09 -5.54
CA GLN A 299 16.20 -15.97 -6.38
C GLN A 299 14.99 -15.25 -5.80
N THR A 300 15.04 -13.92 -5.83
CA THR A 300 13.87 -13.04 -5.65
C THR A 300 13.60 -12.32 -6.95
N THR A 301 12.33 -12.26 -7.34
CA THR A 301 11.88 -11.56 -8.55
C THR A 301 10.66 -10.72 -8.22
N PHE A 302 10.80 -9.42 -8.39
CA PHE A 302 9.67 -8.48 -8.37
C PHE A 302 9.16 -8.32 -9.80
N THR A 303 7.87 -8.48 -10.00
CA THR A 303 7.21 -8.38 -11.30
C THR A 303 6.19 -7.26 -11.26
N ILE A 304 6.33 -6.29 -12.16
CA ILE A 304 5.40 -5.20 -12.40
C ILE A 304 4.64 -5.54 -13.68
N GLN A 305 3.31 -5.45 -13.63
CA GLN A 305 2.44 -5.61 -14.77
C GLN A 305 1.74 -4.28 -15.06
N LEU A 306 1.87 -3.79 -16.28
CA LEU A 306 1.20 -2.58 -16.78
C LEU A 306 0.40 -2.90 -18.04
N LYS A 307 -0.66 -2.15 -18.30
CA LYS A 307 -1.44 -2.31 -19.53
C LYS A 307 -0.65 -1.75 -20.72
N ARG A 308 -0.43 -2.60 -21.74
CA ARG A 308 0.24 -2.21 -22.99
C ARG A 308 -0.70 -1.37 -23.87
N LEU A 309 -0.15 -0.39 -24.55
CA LEU A 309 -0.83 0.29 -25.64
C LEU A 309 -0.69 -0.56 -26.90
N SER A 310 -1.81 -1.10 -27.38
CA SER A 310 -1.90 -1.77 -28.68
C SER A 310 -2.16 -0.73 -29.77
N PHE A 311 -1.39 -0.79 -30.84
CA PHE A 311 -1.56 0.03 -32.05
C PHE A 311 -2.00 -0.83 -33.21
#